data_8a5d979322aeb9d424f545ccf18b7fdc
#
_entry.id   8a5d979322aeb9d424f545ccf18b7fdc
#
_cell.length_a   1.000
_cell.length_b   1.000
_cell.length_c   1.000
_cell.angle_alpha   90.00
_cell.angle_beta   90.00
_cell.angle_gamma   90.00
#
_symmetry.space_group_name_H-M   'P 1'
#
loop_
_entity.id
_entity.type
_entity.pdbx_description
1 polymer ?
#
loop_
_entity_poly.entity_id
_entity_poly.type
_entity_poly.pdbx_seq_one_letter_code
_entity_poly.pdbx_strand_id
1 'polypeptide(L)'
;MIGKEPEIFTGDRDKVEEFMTNWSVYHRINKQTRVMNNPMSQTMLFFGYLRGPKMHLWIKKISVQLDRHLRNGGRETDKWIWDTMINDFAQNFQDIMSQERAEKKLFELRMERGELDEYTSQFQQLAELAGYHEQTSMICYRYFQGLPQGLQESMIAFKPTRHYQGLEDWIEGAIHQHSKYLTYQSYFGGRKNFNPWNPSQRPTKQQWQ
;
A
#
# COMPACT_ATOMS: atom_id res chain seq x y z
N MET A 1 -23.24 16.99 -4.52
CA MET A 1 -22.05 16.24 -4.08
C MET A 1 -20.84 16.77 -4.82
N ILE A 2 -19.70 16.87 -4.17
CA ILE A 2 -18.47 17.47 -4.69
C ILE A 2 -17.37 16.40 -4.66
N GLY A 3 -16.39 16.50 -5.57
CA GLY A 3 -15.24 15.61 -5.66
C GLY A 3 -15.46 14.41 -6.59
N LYS A 4 -14.38 13.59 -6.74
CA LYS A 4 -14.45 12.36 -7.52
C LYS A 4 -15.31 11.33 -6.78
N GLU A 5 -16.28 10.76 -7.46
CA GLU A 5 -17.10 9.69 -6.92
C GLU A 5 -16.29 8.39 -6.80
N PRO A 6 -16.58 7.57 -5.77
CA PRO A 6 -15.97 6.24 -5.65
C PRO A 6 -16.27 5.38 -6.89
N GLU A 7 -15.30 4.57 -7.27
CA GLU A 7 -15.53 3.58 -8.33
C GLU A 7 -16.49 2.49 -7.85
N ILE A 8 -17.16 1.85 -8.81
CA ILE A 8 -18.14 0.80 -8.50
C ILE A 8 -17.40 -0.43 -7.95
N PHE A 9 -17.83 -0.88 -6.78
CA PHE A 9 -17.33 -2.10 -6.17
C PHE A 9 -18.19 -3.32 -6.55
N THR A 10 -17.53 -4.37 -7.03
CA THR A 10 -18.20 -5.59 -7.54
C THR A 10 -18.05 -6.80 -6.63
N GLY A 11 -17.46 -6.62 -5.44
CA GLY A 11 -17.23 -7.69 -4.47
C GLY A 11 -15.89 -8.40 -4.62
N ASP A 12 -14.95 -7.78 -5.32
CA ASP A 12 -13.56 -8.21 -5.38
C ASP A 12 -12.83 -7.81 -4.09
N ARG A 13 -12.43 -8.80 -3.29
CA ARG A 13 -11.80 -8.55 -1.99
C ARG A 13 -10.48 -7.79 -2.11
N ASP A 14 -9.74 -7.99 -3.19
CA ASP A 14 -8.46 -7.31 -3.41
C ASP A 14 -8.63 -5.79 -3.60
N LYS A 15 -9.84 -5.34 -3.95
CA LYS A 15 -10.18 -3.93 -4.17
C LYS A 15 -10.97 -3.29 -3.04
N VAL A 16 -11.26 -4.02 -1.97
CA VAL A 16 -12.09 -3.49 -0.87
C VAL A 16 -11.43 -2.31 -0.16
N GLU A 17 -10.13 -2.37 0.10
CA GLU A 17 -9.39 -1.29 0.76
C GLU A 17 -9.36 -0.02 -0.10
N GLU A 18 -9.09 -0.16 -1.38
CA GLU A 18 -9.12 0.96 -2.32
C GLU A 18 -10.51 1.60 -2.38
N PHE A 19 -11.55 0.77 -2.49
CA PHE A 19 -12.93 1.24 -2.49
C PHE A 19 -13.28 1.98 -1.19
N MET A 20 -12.94 1.42 -0.02
CA MET A 20 -13.22 2.02 1.28
C MET A 20 -12.44 3.32 1.50
N THR A 21 -11.21 3.41 1.02
CA THR A 21 -10.41 4.63 1.04
C THR A 21 -11.06 5.72 0.20
N ASN A 22 -11.44 5.40 -1.04
CA ASN A 22 -12.11 6.34 -1.94
C ASN A 22 -13.47 6.79 -1.39
N TRP A 23 -14.24 5.85 -0.79
CA TRP A 23 -15.48 6.19 -0.09
C TRP A 23 -15.23 7.12 1.09
N SER A 24 -14.22 6.85 1.92
CA SER A 24 -13.88 7.67 3.09
C SER A 24 -13.54 9.11 2.69
N VAL A 25 -12.74 9.29 1.63
CA VAL A 25 -12.42 10.61 1.08
C VAL A 25 -13.68 11.31 0.58
N TYR A 26 -14.50 10.63 -0.22
CA TYR A 26 -15.75 11.17 -0.75
C TYR A 26 -16.73 11.57 0.37
N HIS A 27 -16.90 10.71 1.38
CA HIS A 27 -17.71 10.98 2.56
C HIS A 27 -17.18 12.23 3.31
N ARG A 28 -15.87 12.31 3.55
CA ARG A 28 -15.25 13.43 4.28
C ARG A 28 -15.48 14.78 3.61
N ILE A 29 -15.37 14.83 2.28
CA ILE A 29 -15.62 16.05 1.49
C ILE A 29 -17.10 16.44 1.57
N ASN A 30 -18.01 15.49 1.57
CA ASN A 30 -19.46 15.71 1.50
C ASN A 30 -20.18 15.62 2.85
N LYS A 31 -19.45 15.49 3.97
CA LYS A 31 -20.03 15.21 5.30
C LYS A 31 -21.09 16.20 5.78
N GLN A 32 -21.06 17.44 5.27
CA GLN A 32 -22.04 18.48 5.65
C GLN A 32 -23.31 18.46 4.79
N THR A 33 -23.38 17.59 3.79
CA THR A 33 -24.58 17.47 2.95
C THR A 33 -25.68 16.74 3.71
N ARG A 34 -26.95 17.06 3.38
CA ARG A 34 -28.10 16.39 3.99
C ARG A 34 -28.07 14.88 3.84
N VAL A 35 -27.54 14.38 2.71
CA VAL A 35 -27.44 12.94 2.43
C VAL A 35 -26.46 12.26 3.36
N MET A 36 -25.26 12.84 3.57
CA MET A 36 -24.21 12.26 4.43
C MET A 36 -24.51 12.41 5.93
N ASN A 37 -25.35 13.38 6.30
CA ASN A 37 -25.78 13.57 7.69
C ASN A 37 -26.97 12.69 8.09
N ASN A 38 -27.60 12.00 7.16
CA ASN A 38 -28.67 11.05 7.45
C ASN A 38 -28.16 9.62 7.23
N PRO A 39 -28.06 8.78 8.26
CA PRO A 39 -27.51 7.43 8.18
C PRO A 39 -28.20 6.53 7.15
N MET A 40 -29.53 6.62 7.00
CA MET A 40 -30.26 5.86 5.98
C MET A 40 -29.91 6.35 4.58
N SER A 41 -29.93 7.66 4.36
CA SER A 41 -29.57 8.24 3.03
C SER A 41 -28.13 7.94 2.66
N GLN A 42 -27.20 8.00 3.62
CA GLN A 42 -25.80 7.63 3.44
C GLN A 42 -25.66 6.15 3.04
N THR A 43 -26.40 5.26 3.72
CA THR A 43 -26.42 3.83 3.41
C THR A 43 -26.97 3.56 2.00
N MET A 44 -28.07 4.22 1.60
CA MET A 44 -28.61 4.07 0.26
C MET A 44 -27.65 4.58 -0.82
N LEU A 45 -26.95 5.68 -0.55
CA LEU A 45 -25.92 6.19 -1.45
C LEU A 45 -24.76 5.19 -1.58
N PHE A 46 -24.29 4.62 -0.46
CA PHE A 46 -23.24 3.58 -0.47
C PHE A 46 -23.65 2.39 -1.32
N PHE A 47 -24.90 1.90 -1.19
CA PHE A 47 -25.45 0.83 -2.04
C PHE A 47 -25.43 1.19 -3.52
N GLY A 48 -25.55 2.49 -3.85
CA GLY A 48 -25.46 2.99 -5.21
C GLY A 48 -24.14 2.70 -5.91
N TYR A 49 -23.07 2.51 -5.16
CA TYR A 49 -21.73 2.17 -5.68
C TYR A 49 -21.41 0.67 -5.67
N LEU A 50 -22.36 -0.17 -5.24
CA LEU A 50 -22.19 -1.64 -5.20
C LEU A 50 -22.93 -2.29 -6.38
N ARG A 51 -22.25 -3.17 -7.10
CA ARG A 51 -22.83 -3.89 -8.26
C ARG A 51 -22.38 -5.35 -8.26
N GLY A 52 -23.15 -6.16 -8.97
CA GLY A 52 -22.85 -7.58 -9.16
C GLY A 52 -23.64 -8.50 -8.24
N PRO A 53 -23.69 -9.82 -8.58
CA PRO A 53 -24.54 -10.79 -7.89
C PRO A 53 -24.28 -10.91 -6.38
N LYS A 54 -23.01 -10.91 -5.98
CA LYS A 54 -22.62 -10.98 -4.57
C LYS A 54 -23.12 -9.75 -3.80
N MET A 55 -23.01 -8.56 -4.41
CA MET A 55 -23.47 -7.32 -3.81
C MET A 55 -24.99 -7.28 -3.69
N HIS A 56 -25.71 -7.75 -4.71
CA HIS A 56 -27.17 -7.82 -4.66
C HIS A 56 -27.68 -8.69 -3.49
N LEU A 57 -27.07 -9.86 -3.28
CA LEU A 57 -27.43 -10.74 -2.18
C LEU A 57 -27.14 -10.09 -0.82
N TRP A 58 -25.99 -9.45 -0.69
CA TRP A 58 -25.61 -8.76 0.52
C TRP A 58 -26.52 -7.55 0.80
N ILE A 59 -26.77 -6.69 -0.19
CA ILE A 59 -27.71 -5.56 -0.07
C ILE A 59 -29.08 -6.04 0.38
N LYS A 60 -29.60 -7.12 -0.22
CA LYS A 60 -30.89 -7.70 0.17
C LYS A 60 -30.90 -8.13 1.63
N LYS A 61 -29.83 -8.80 2.11
CA LYS A 61 -29.68 -9.18 3.53
C LYS A 61 -29.72 -7.96 4.44
N ILE A 62 -28.95 -6.91 4.14
CA ILE A 62 -28.90 -5.69 4.95
C ILE A 62 -30.23 -4.94 4.90
N SER A 63 -30.87 -4.81 3.73
CA SER A 63 -32.16 -4.15 3.60
C SER A 63 -33.24 -4.78 4.51
N VAL A 64 -33.26 -6.12 4.62
CA VAL A 64 -34.17 -6.81 5.54
C VAL A 64 -33.91 -6.44 7.01
N GLN A 65 -32.65 -6.27 7.38
CA GLN A 65 -32.29 -5.85 8.74
C GLN A 65 -32.72 -4.40 9.02
N LEU A 66 -32.49 -3.49 8.05
CA LEU A 66 -32.90 -2.10 8.14
C LEU A 66 -34.43 -1.97 8.25
N ASP A 67 -35.18 -2.68 7.39
CA ASP A 67 -36.65 -2.71 7.45
C ASP A 67 -37.19 -3.24 8.79
N ARG A 68 -36.51 -4.22 9.37
CA ARG A 68 -36.85 -4.74 10.70
C ARG A 68 -36.61 -3.68 11.77
N HIS A 69 -35.50 -2.97 11.72
CA HIS A 69 -35.17 -1.88 12.63
C HIS A 69 -36.26 -0.80 12.59
N LEU A 70 -36.64 -0.34 11.40
CA LEU A 70 -37.69 0.68 11.24
C LEU A 70 -39.06 0.19 11.75
N ARG A 71 -39.44 -1.07 11.45
CA ARG A 71 -40.70 -1.65 11.94
C ARG A 71 -40.77 -1.76 13.46
N ASN A 72 -39.62 -1.92 14.11
CA ASN A 72 -39.50 -1.99 15.57
C ASN A 72 -39.40 -0.60 16.25
N GLY A 73 -39.71 0.49 15.53
CA GLY A 73 -39.72 1.84 16.07
C GLY A 73 -38.39 2.60 15.94
N GLY A 74 -37.41 2.03 15.25
CA GLY A 74 -36.18 2.73 14.88
C GLY A 74 -36.44 3.87 13.90
N ARG A 75 -35.52 4.82 13.83
CA ARG A 75 -35.60 6.01 12.94
C ARG A 75 -34.53 5.95 11.86
N GLU A 76 -34.79 6.53 10.70
CA GLU A 76 -33.84 6.69 9.61
C GLU A 76 -32.57 7.47 10.00
N THR A 77 -32.66 8.25 11.06
CA THR A 77 -31.56 9.05 11.62
C THR A 77 -30.72 8.29 12.64
N ASP A 78 -31.07 7.04 12.97
CA ASP A 78 -30.34 6.26 13.95
C ASP A 78 -28.96 5.87 13.41
N LYS A 79 -27.93 6.24 14.14
CA LYS A 79 -26.53 5.93 13.80
C LYS A 79 -26.28 4.43 13.63
N TRP A 80 -27.04 3.61 14.35
CA TRP A 80 -27.03 2.16 14.25
C TRP A 80 -27.14 1.66 12.81
N ILE A 81 -27.90 2.33 11.95
CA ILE A 81 -28.11 1.97 10.53
C ILE A 81 -26.79 1.92 9.79
N TRP A 82 -26.03 3.02 9.85
CA TRP A 82 -24.73 3.11 9.19
C TRP A 82 -23.71 2.19 9.84
N ASP A 83 -23.58 2.22 11.16
CA ASP A 83 -22.60 1.45 11.91
C ASP A 83 -22.80 -0.07 11.69
N THR A 84 -24.05 -0.55 11.69
CA THR A 84 -24.35 -1.96 11.43
C THR A 84 -24.02 -2.35 9.99
N MET A 85 -24.42 -1.53 9.04
CA MET A 85 -24.15 -1.78 7.63
C MET A 85 -22.66 -1.82 7.32
N ILE A 86 -21.87 -0.83 7.78
CA ILE A 86 -20.45 -0.73 7.47
C ILE A 86 -19.64 -1.84 8.15
N ASN A 87 -20.00 -2.22 9.38
CA ASN A 87 -19.36 -3.33 10.08
C ASN A 87 -19.64 -4.68 9.40
N ASP A 88 -20.90 -4.93 8.99
CA ASP A 88 -21.25 -6.16 8.25
C ASP A 88 -20.55 -6.17 6.88
N PHE A 89 -20.43 -5.02 6.19
CA PHE A 89 -19.68 -4.91 4.96
C PHE A 89 -18.21 -5.28 5.16
N ALA A 90 -17.55 -4.68 6.14
CA ALA A 90 -16.16 -4.97 6.46
C ALA A 90 -15.95 -6.47 6.74
N GLN A 91 -16.78 -7.08 7.59
CA GLN A 91 -16.68 -8.50 7.92
C GLN A 91 -16.87 -9.43 6.72
N ASN A 92 -17.77 -9.08 5.78
CA ASN A 92 -18.07 -9.94 4.63
C ASN A 92 -17.07 -9.79 3.49
N PHE A 93 -16.48 -8.61 3.32
CA PHE A 93 -15.63 -8.28 2.17
C PHE A 93 -14.17 -8.00 2.53
N GLN A 94 -13.83 -7.94 3.83
CA GLN A 94 -12.43 -7.83 4.25
C GLN A 94 -11.59 -8.91 3.58
N ASP A 95 -10.46 -8.49 3.04
CA ASP A 95 -9.48 -9.40 2.48
C ASP A 95 -8.64 -10.04 3.59
N ILE A 96 -9.07 -11.23 4.02
CA ILE A 96 -8.40 -11.99 5.08
C ILE A 96 -6.97 -12.39 4.67
N MET A 97 -6.70 -12.46 3.36
CA MET A 97 -5.40 -12.90 2.82
C MET A 97 -4.50 -11.72 2.40
N SER A 98 -4.94 -10.47 2.60
CA SER A 98 -4.19 -9.29 2.17
C SER A 98 -2.80 -9.24 2.81
N GLN A 99 -2.73 -9.51 4.11
CA GLN A 99 -1.50 -9.52 4.87
C GLN A 99 -0.52 -10.59 4.38
N GLU A 100 -0.98 -11.83 4.22
CA GLU A 100 -0.14 -12.94 3.72
C GLU A 100 0.34 -12.69 2.27
N ARG A 101 -0.52 -12.11 1.43
CA ARG A 101 -0.13 -11.74 0.07
C ARG A 101 0.89 -10.60 0.04
N ALA A 102 0.72 -9.60 0.91
CA ALA A 102 1.68 -8.52 1.06
C ALA A 102 3.03 -9.06 1.54
N GLU A 103 3.03 -9.96 2.53
CA GLU A 103 4.22 -10.61 3.04
C GLU A 103 4.95 -11.42 1.94
N LYS A 104 4.22 -12.22 1.17
CA LYS A 104 4.81 -12.95 0.06
C LYS A 104 5.45 -12.02 -0.97
N LYS A 105 4.72 -10.96 -1.40
CA LYS A 105 5.24 -9.96 -2.33
C LYS A 105 6.47 -9.25 -1.78
N LEU A 106 6.47 -8.91 -0.49
CA LEU A 106 7.59 -8.29 0.21
C LEU A 106 8.85 -9.17 0.15
N PHE A 107 8.70 -10.47 0.33
CA PHE A 107 9.83 -11.41 0.30
C PHE A 107 10.35 -11.68 -1.11
N GLU A 108 9.51 -11.53 -2.11
CA GLU A 108 9.86 -11.67 -3.53
C GLU A 108 10.40 -10.37 -4.14
N LEU A 109 10.13 -9.21 -3.51
CA LEU A 109 10.49 -7.89 -4.05
C LEU A 109 12.01 -7.77 -4.20
N ARG A 110 12.44 -7.31 -5.37
CA ARG A 110 13.83 -7.02 -5.71
C ARG A 110 13.91 -5.69 -6.46
N MET A 111 14.96 -4.92 -6.18
CA MET A 111 15.21 -3.68 -6.89
C MET A 111 15.61 -3.99 -8.34
N GLU A 112 14.84 -3.45 -9.28
CA GLU A 112 15.13 -3.56 -10.70
C GLU A 112 15.83 -2.30 -11.22
N ARG A 113 16.75 -2.47 -12.16
CA ARG A 113 17.36 -1.44 -13.05
C ARG A 113 17.71 -0.07 -12.46
N GLY A 114 18.02 0.02 -11.18
CA GLY A 114 18.49 1.28 -10.60
C GLY A 114 17.40 2.22 -10.07
N GLU A 115 16.17 1.77 -9.97
CA GLU A 115 15.02 2.51 -9.44
C GLU A 115 14.90 2.33 -7.92
N LEU A 116 15.88 2.88 -7.17
CA LEU A 116 15.94 2.75 -5.72
C LEU A 116 14.71 3.35 -5.02
N ASP A 117 14.24 4.50 -5.50
CA ASP A 117 13.11 5.21 -4.88
C ASP A 117 11.81 4.41 -5.03
N GLU A 118 11.59 3.80 -6.20
CA GLU A 118 10.43 2.95 -6.45
C GLU A 118 10.50 1.67 -5.61
N TYR A 119 11.67 1.00 -5.59
CA TYR A 119 11.90 -0.17 -4.73
C TYR A 119 11.62 0.14 -3.26
N THR A 120 12.15 1.26 -2.75
CA THR A 120 11.98 1.68 -1.35
C THR A 120 10.51 1.95 -1.03
N SER A 121 9.82 2.68 -1.90
CA SER A 121 8.39 2.99 -1.73
C SER A 121 7.53 1.73 -1.73
N GLN A 122 7.75 0.82 -2.68
CA GLN A 122 7.03 -0.46 -2.73
C GLN A 122 7.33 -1.34 -1.52
N PHE A 123 8.60 -1.38 -1.07
CA PHE A 123 9.00 -2.14 0.10
C PHE A 123 8.29 -1.64 1.36
N GLN A 124 8.28 -0.33 1.61
CA GLN A 124 7.61 0.28 2.77
C GLN A 124 6.10 0.02 2.76
N GLN A 125 5.45 0.18 1.62
CA GLN A 125 4.01 -0.11 1.48
C GLN A 125 3.69 -1.59 1.76
N LEU A 126 4.48 -2.51 1.21
CA LEU A 126 4.26 -3.94 1.44
C LEU A 126 4.56 -4.34 2.90
N ALA A 127 5.57 -3.74 3.53
CA ALA A 127 5.89 -3.97 4.94
C ALA A 127 4.74 -3.51 5.86
N GLU A 128 4.16 -2.35 5.60
CA GLU A 128 3.01 -1.84 6.32
C GLU A 128 1.78 -2.74 6.15
N LEU A 129 1.45 -3.12 4.91
CA LEU A 129 0.34 -4.02 4.61
C LEU A 129 0.52 -5.43 5.20
N ALA A 130 1.77 -5.90 5.30
CA ALA A 130 2.11 -7.16 5.95
C ALA A 130 2.12 -7.09 7.49
N GLY A 131 1.91 -5.88 8.06
CA GLY A 131 1.89 -5.66 9.50
C GLY A 131 3.28 -5.67 10.17
N TYR A 132 4.33 -5.49 9.38
CA TYR A 132 5.68 -5.40 9.91
C TYR A 132 6.00 -3.98 10.37
N HIS A 133 6.53 -3.86 11.59
CA HIS A 133 7.03 -2.59 12.09
C HIS A 133 8.45 -2.33 11.58
N GLU A 134 8.76 -1.08 11.26
CA GLU A 134 10.01 -0.64 10.62
C GLU A 134 11.29 -0.97 11.40
N GLN A 135 11.17 -1.31 12.66
CA GLN A 135 12.33 -1.53 13.56
C GLN A 135 12.73 -3.01 13.73
N THR A 136 12.11 -3.94 13.04
CA THR A 136 12.51 -5.33 13.16
C THR A 136 13.74 -5.64 12.32
N SER A 137 14.76 -6.27 12.93
CA SER A 137 16.00 -6.69 12.24
C SER A 137 15.73 -7.55 10.99
N MET A 138 14.61 -8.28 10.99
CA MET A 138 14.18 -9.10 9.87
C MET A 138 13.82 -8.23 8.66
N ILE A 139 13.08 -7.14 8.86
CA ILE A 139 12.66 -6.23 7.78
C ILE A 139 13.87 -5.50 7.20
N CYS A 140 14.79 -5.03 8.05
CA CYS A 140 16.03 -4.40 7.62
C CYS A 140 16.84 -5.37 6.73
N TYR A 141 16.97 -6.63 7.17
CA TYR A 141 17.67 -7.64 6.41
C TYR A 141 16.99 -7.95 5.07
N ARG A 142 15.64 -8.00 5.02
CA ARG A 142 14.90 -8.21 3.78
C ARG A 142 15.06 -7.04 2.80
N TYR A 143 14.99 -5.81 3.29
CA TYR A 143 15.27 -4.64 2.49
C TYR A 143 16.65 -4.73 1.85
N PHE A 144 17.68 -5.00 2.66
CA PHE A 144 19.05 -5.16 2.19
C PHE A 144 19.20 -6.28 1.14
N GLN A 145 18.58 -7.45 1.36
CA GLN A 145 18.62 -8.58 0.40
C GLN A 145 17.94 -8.28 -0.94
N GLY A 146 16.98 -7.37 -0.96
CA GLY A 146 16.31 -6.96 -2.20
C GLY A 146 17.13 -6.02 -3.08
N LEU A 147 18.18 -5.40 -2.53
CA LEU A 147 19.07 -4.52 -3.27
C LEU A 147 20.03 -5.30 -4.19
N PRO A 148 20.50 -4.72 -5.31
CA PRO A 148 21.52 -5.33 -6.15
C PRO A 148 22.81 -5.60 -5.37
N GLN A 149 23.47 -6.72 -5.67
CA GLN A 149 24.68 -7.17 -4.98
C GLN A 149 25.76 -6.09 -4.86
N GLY A 150 26.01 -5.32 -5.93
CA GLY A 150 27.00 -4.26 -5.88
C GLY A 150 26.64 -3.12 -4.93
N LEU A 151 25.36 -2.80 -4.76
CA LEU A 151 24.91 -1.82 -3.79
C LEU A 151 25.06 -2.38 -2.37
N GLN A 152 24.70 -3.65 -2.15
CA GLN A 152 24.91 -4.35 -0.89
C GLN A 152 26.38 -4.33 -0.47
N GLU A 153 27.30 -4.67 -1.37
CA GLU A 153 28.74 -4.67 -1.11
C GLU A 153 29.26 -3.26 -0.78
N SER A 154 28.74 -2.24 -1.49
CA SER A 154 29.11 -0.84 -1.22
C SER A 154 28.63 -0.37 0.16
N MET A 155 27.45 -0.77 0.58
CA MET A 155 26.91 -0.47 1.90
C MET A 155 27.72 -1.13 3.02
N ILE A 156 28.15 -2.38 2.82
CA ILE A 156 28.99 -3.11 3.80
C ILE A 156 30.40 -2.54 3.85
N ALA A 157 31.01 -2.24 2.69
CA ALA A 157 32.38 -1.71 2.61
C ALA A 157 32.49 -0.30 3.21
N PHE A 158 31.46 0.49 3.07
CA PHE A 158 31.35 1.81 3.69
C PHE A 158 30.82 1.63 5.10
N LYS A 159 31.68 1.21 6.04
CA LYS A 159 31.31 1.14 7.47
C LYS A 159 30.79 2.51 7.92
N PRO A 160 29.48 2.68 8.11
CA PRO A 160 28.97 3.95 8.60
C PRO A 160 29.45 4.13 10.02
N THR A 161 29.73 5.37 10.38
CA THR A 161 29.97 5.78 11.79
C THR A 161 28.72 5.58 12.64
N ARG A 162 27.55 5.35 12.02
CA ARG A 162 26.28 4.98 12.65
C ARG A 162 26.02 3.48 12.45
N HIS A 163 25.62 2.80 13.52
CA HIS A 163 25.05 1.48 13.40
C HIS A 163 23.67 1.59 12.77
N TYR A 164 23.38 0.79 11.74
CA TYR A 164 22.04 0.65 11.19
C TYR A 164 21.13 0.02 12.26
N GLN A 165 20.26 0.84 12.87
CA GLN A 165 19.38 0.38 13.95
C GLN A 165 17.96 0.07 13.46
N GLY A 166 17.49 0.76 12.42
CA GLY A 166 16.17 0.62 11.86
C GLY A 166 16.15 0.63 10.33
N LEU A 167 14.99 0.42 9.76
CA LEU A 167 14.80 0.42 8.30
C LEU A 167 15.21 1.76 7.67
N GLU A 168 14.91 2.88 8.33
CA GLU A 168 15.28 4.21 7.84
C GLU A 168 16.78 4.36 7.66
N ASP A 169 17.58 3.89 8.62
CA ASP A 169 19.05 3.93 8.51
C ASP A 169 19.56 3.13 7.29
N TRP A 170 18.93 1.99 7.01
CA TRP A 170 19.27 1.16 5.84
C TRP A 170 18.88 1.85 4.54
N ILE A 171 17.71 2.50 4.51
CA ILE A 171 17.25 3.29 3.36
C ILE A 171 18.20 4.47 3.10
N GLU A 172 18.53 5.24 4.13
CA GLU A 172 19.49 6.36 4.01
C GLU A 172 20.86 5.88 3.49
N GLY A 173 21.33 4.75 4.02
CA GLY A 173 22.58 4.12 3.57
C GLY A 173 22.54 3.74 2.09
N ALA A 174 21.45 3.15 1.63
CA ALA A 174 21.24 2.78 0.25
C ALA A 174 21.20 4.01 -0.67
N ILE A 175 20.43 5.03 -0.30
CA ILE A 175 20.31 6.31 -1.02
C ILE A 175 21.68 6.98 -1.14
N HIS A 176 22.45 7.03 -0.06
CA HIS A 176 23.76 7.65 -0.03
C HIS A 176 24.75 6.95 -1.00
N GLN A 177 24.81 5.61 -0.97
CA GLN A 177 25.69 4.87 -1.87
C GLN A 177 25.23 4.95 -3.34
N HIS A 178 23.91 4.91 -3.55
CA HIS A 178 23.33 5.03 -4.88
C HIS A 178 23.58 6.41 -5.50
N SER A 179 23.43 7.49 -4.72
CA SER A 179 23.73 8.87 -5.16
C SER A 179 25.19 9.08 -5.52
N LYS A 180 26.11 8.53 -4.73
CA LYS A 180 27.54 8.55 -5.09
C LYS A 180 27.80 7.89 -6.43
N TYR A 181 27.16 6.77 -6.67
CA TYR A 181 27.27 6.07 -7.92
C TYR A 181 26.72 6.89 -9.10
N LEU A 182 25.53 7.48 -8.99
CA LEU A 182 24.96 8.34 -10.02
C LEU A 182 25.86 9.55 -10.31
N THR A 183 26.43 10.14 -9.27
CA THR A 183 27.42 11.23 -9.39
C THR A 183 28.65 10.77 -10.16
N TYR A 184 29.22 9.61 -9.82
CA TYR A 184 30.35 9.04 -10.55
C TYR A 184 30.00 8.78 -12.02
N GLN A 185 28.82 8.23 -12.30
CA GLN A 185 28.34 8.03 -13.66
C GLN A 185 28.24 9.33 -14.47
N SER A 186 27.74 10.39 -13.85
CA SER A 186 27.55 11.69 -14.53
C SER A 186 28.88 12.32 -14.92
N TYR A 187 29.94 12.11 -14.13
CA TYR A 187 31.27 12.68 -14.41
C TYR A 187 32.17 11.80 -15.29
N PHE A 188 32.05 10.48 -15.14
CA PHE A 188 33.01 9.54 -15.74
C PHE A 188 32.35 8.49 -16.63
N GLY A 189 31.02 8.38 -16.65
CA GLY A 189 30.29 7.33 -17.33
C GLY A 189 29.96 7.61 -18.77
N GLY A 190 30.92 7.41 -19.68
CA GLY A 190 30.69 7.51 -21.13
C GLY A 190 29.90 6.34 -21.76
N ARG A 191 29.46 5.33 -21.02
CA ARG A 191 28.73 4.15 -21.52
C ARG A 191 27.28 4.18 -21.10
N LYS A 192 26.38 4.46 -22.03
CA LYS A 192 24.93 4.61 -21.83
C LYS A 192 24.19 3.41 -21.21
N ASN A 193 24.82 2.25 -21.00
CA ASN A 193 24.21 1.03 -20.48
C ASN A 193 25.04 0.35 -19.39
N PHE A 194 25.92 1.08 -18.74
CA PHE A 194 26.71 0.49 -17.65
C PHE A 194 25.85 0.40 -16.37
N ASN A 195 25.58 -0.81 -15.93
CA ASN A 195 24.98 -1.06 -14.63
C ASN A 195 26.08 -1.55 -13.67
N PRO A 196 26.56 -0.73 -12.72
CA PRO A 196 27.65 -1.07 -11.81
C PRO A 196 27.27 -2.17 -10.83
N TRP A 197 25.97 -2.32 -10.63
CA TRP A 197 25.42 -3.34 -9.76
C TRP A 197 25.35 -4.71 -10.46
N ASN A 198 25.65 -4.77 -11.77
CA ASN A 198 25.77 -6.02 -12.51
C ASN A 198 27.22 -6.54 -12.41
N PRO A 199 27.49 -7.67 -11.75
CA PRO A 199 28.83 -8.21 -11.58
C PRO A 199 29.58 -8.46 -12.90
N SER A 200 28.83 -8.79 -13.96
CA SER A 200 29.40 -9.03 -15.29
C SER A 200 29.85 -7.77 -16.04
N GLN A 201 29.49 -6.59 -15.56
CA GLN A 201 29.82 -5.30 -16.15
C GLN A 201 30.88 -4.51 -15.37
N ARG A 202 31.41 -5.07 -14.27
CA ARG A 202 32.47 -4.43 -13.49
C ARG A 202 33.78 -4.39 -14.29
N PRO A 203 34.45 -3.22 -14.35
CA PRO A 203 35.77 -3.15 -14.93
C PRO A 203 36.73 -4.03 -14.12
N THR A 204 37.44 -4.90 -14.78
CA THR A 204 38.50 -5.70 -14.16
C THR A 204 39.66 -4.80 -13.74
N LYS A 205 40.36 -5.16 -12.63
CA LYS A 205 41.52 -4.39 -12.10
C LYS A 205 42.58 -4.00 -13.11
N GLN A 206 42.62 -4.64 -14.29
CA GLN A 206 43.56 -4.36 -15.36
C GLN A 206 43.22 -3.14 -16.24
N GLN A 207 42.04 -2.52 -16.06
CA GLN A 207 41.65 -1.33 -16.84
C GLN A 207 42.04 0.01 -16.18
N TRP A 208 42.75 -0.02 -15.07
CA TRP A 208 43.18 1.16 -14.30
C TRP A 208 44.70 1.38 -14.33
N GLN A 209 45.43 0.82 -15.32
CA GLN A 209 46.84 1.10 -15.58
C GLN A 209 47.00 2.05 -16.76
#